data_eaa75114b925b9583a17086bb57990d1
#
_entry.id   eaa75114b925b9583a17086bb57990d1
#
_cell.length_a   1.000
_cell.length_b   1.000
_cell.length_c   1.000
_cell.angle_alpha   90.00
_cell.angle_beta   90.00
_cell.angle_gamma   90.00
#
_symmetry.space_group_name_H-M   'P 1'
#
loop_
_entity.id
_entity.type
_entity.pdbx_description
1 polymer ?
#
loop_
_entity_poly.entity_id
_entity_poly.type
_entity_poly.pdbx_seq_one_letter_code
_entity_poly.pdbx_strand_id
1 'polypeptide(L)'
;MAKAKKSIYFCQNCGHEESKWLGQCPMCKEWNTFVEEKVSTPVSGVSRGSSVAKPKSQVVTLSSVSTTDEERTKTGIKELDRVLGGGIVQGSLVLVGGDPGIGKSTLLLQVCQKLADKQKKVLYISGEESLKQIKLRANRMGEFADSLFLLCETNLAAIQSVIEKETPDVVVIDSIQTMYNEEVASAPGSVSQVRESTNVLMQLAKGLNISTFIVGHVTKEGTVAGPRVLEHMVDTVLYFEGDRHASYRILRGVKNRFGSTNEIGVFEMRREGLCEVENPSEFMLSGKPENASGSVVALSLIHISEP
;
A
#
# COMPACT_ATOMS: atom_id res chain seq x y z
N MET A 1 22.54 -20.90 33.03
CA MET A 1 22.47 -21.45 31.65
C MET A 1 21.69 -20.47 30.79
N ALA A 2 22.33 -19.83 29.83
CA ALA A 2 21.67 -18.87 28.94
C ALA A 2 20.68 -19.61 28.04
N LYS A 3 19.39 -19.22 28.05
CA LYS A 3 18.38 -19.74 27.12
C LYS A 3 18.82 -19.40 25.69
N ALA A 4 18.97 -20.42 24.87
CA ALA A 4 19.29 -20.26 23.44
C ALA A 4 18.26 -19.35 22.80
N LYS A 5 18.71 -18.28 22.17
CA LYS A 5 17.85 -17.39 21.34
C LYS A 5 17.32 -18.23 20.19
N LYS A 6 16.00 -18.34 20.09
CA LYS A 6 15.35 -19.09 19.02
C LYS A 6 15.38 -18.21 17.76
N SER A 7 16.13 -18.61 16.75
CA SER A 7 16.11 -17.97 15.44
C SER A 7 14.98 -18.58 14.61
N ILE A 8 14.26 -17.75 13.86
CA ILE A 8 13.27 -18.16 12.86
C ILE A 8 13.73 -17.57 11.53
N TYR A 9 13.52 -18.32 10.47
CA TYR A 9 13.89 -17.94 9.11
C TYR A 9 12.64 -17.59 8.33
N PHE A 10 12.60 -16.39 7.74
CA PHE A 10 11.48 -15.91 6.95
C PHE A 10 11.85 -15.82 5.47
N CYS A 11 10.99 -16.31 4.61
CA CYS A 11 11.11 -16.10 3.18
C CYS A 11 10.74 -14.64 2.85
N GLN A 12 11.67 -13.87 2.30
CA GLN A 12 11.46 -12.48 1.94
C GLN A 12 10.45 -12.28 0.81
N ASN A 13 10.23 -13.31 -0.02
CA ASN A 13 9.30 -13.23 -1.15
C ASN A 13 7.85 -13.48 -0.73
N CYS A 14 7.56 -14.48 0.11
CA CYS A 14 6.19 -14.86 0.47
C CYS A 14 5.89 -14.83 1.97
N GLY A 15 6.89 -14.54 2.82
CA GLY A 15 6.73 -14.50 4.28
C GLY A 15 6.60 -15.87 4.95
N HIS A 16 6.86 -16.99 4.25
CA HIS A 16 6.83 -18.31 4.85
C HIS A 16 7.89 -18.46 5.93
N GLU A 17 7.50 -19.06 7.05
CA GLU A 17 8.35 -19.21 8.25
C GLU A 17 8.88 -20.63 8.38
N GLU A 18 10.19 -20.75 8.65
CA GLU A 18 10.83 -22.02 8.90
C GLU A 18 11.78 -21.94 10.11
N SER A 19 11.94 -23.07 10.81
CA SER A 19 12.85 -23.17 11.95
C SER A 19 14.32 -23.30 11.56
N LYS A 20 14.59 -23.51 10.26
CA LYS A 20 15.93 -23.70 9.68
C LYS A 20 16.01 -22.94 8.37
N TRP A 21 17.20 -22.50 8.01
CA TRP A 21 17.46 -21.95 6.69
C TRP A 21 17.31 -23.04 5.61
N LEU A 22 16.52 -22.73 4.60
CA LEU A 22 16.33 -23.57 3.42
C LEU A 22 16.82 -22.84 2.18
N GLY A 23 17.51 -23.54 1.29
CA GLY A 23 17.98 -22.96 0.03
C GLY A 23 16.83 -22.56 -0.90
N GLN A 24 15.72 -23.30 -0.87
CA GLN A 24 14.50 -23.02 -1.65
C GLN A 24 13.29 -22.93 -0.72
N CYS A 25 12.46 -21.94 -0.92
CA CYS A 25 11.22 -21.79 -0.17
C CYS A 25 10.18 -22.86 -0.61
N PRO A 26 9.62 -23.66 0.31
CA PRO A 26 8.64 -24.69 -0.04
C PRO A 26 7.32 -24.11 -0.56
N MET A 27 6.98 -22.85 -0.20
CA MET A 27 5.74 -22.21 -0.59
C MET A 27 5.83 -21.51 -1.95
N CYS A 28 6.78 -20.58 -2.12
CA CYS A 28 6.90 -19.82 -3.38
C CYS A 28 7.95 -20.39 -4.34
N LYS A 29 8.70 -21.42 -3.94
CA LYS A 29 9.75 -22.11 -4.72
C LYS A 29 10.92 -21.22 -5.16
N GLU A 30 11.02 -20.03 -4.64
CA GLU A 30 12.14 -19.11 -4.91
C GLU A 30 13.39 -19.56 -4.12
N TRP A 31 14.57 -19.38 -4.72
CA TRP A 31 15.84 -19.74 -4.15
C TRP A 31 16.48 -18.59 -3.36
N ASN A 32 17.19 -18.94 -2.27
CA ASN A 32 17.98 -18.02 -1.45
C ASN A 32 17.19 -16.83 -0.88
N THR A 33 15.92 -17.06 -0.53
CA THR A 33 15.01 -16.03 -0.02
C THR A 33 14.85 -16.01 1.49
N PHE A 34 15.46 -16.96 2.23
CA PHE A 34 15.35 -17.03 3.68
C PHE A 34 16.34 -16.09 4.38
N VAL A 35 15.83 -15.29 5.31
CA VAL A 35 16.60 -14.42 6.19
C VAL A 35 16.36 -14.82 7.63
N GLU A 36 17.42 -14.86 8.44
CA GLU A 36 17.34 -15.16 9.86
C GLU A 36 16.85 -13.94 10.65
N GLU A 37 15.77 -14.10 11.39
CA GLU A 37 15.32 -13.14 12.38
C GLU A 37 15.44 -13.73 13.80
N LYS A 38 16.07 -12.96 14.68
CA LYS A 38 16.23 -13.34 16.09
C LYS A 38 14.98 -12.95 16.85
N VAL A 39 14.17 -13.95 17.20
CA VAL A 39 12.99 -13.72 18.03
C VAL A 39 13.43 -13.72 19.49
N SER A 40 13.41 -12.57 20.14
CA SER A 40 13.45 -12.51 21.60
C SER A 40 12.07 -12.87 22.12
N THR A 41 12.02 -13.84 23.03
CA THR A 41 10.79 -14.21 23.74
C THR A 41 10.17 -12.95 24.36
N PRO A 42 8.87 -12.70 24.18
CA PRO A 42 8.20 -11.59 24.85
C PRO A 42 8.39 -11.74 26.37
N VAL A 43 8.86 -10.69 26.99
CA VAL A 43 8.88 -10.58 28.46
C VAL A 43 7.42 -10.49 28.88
N SER A 44 6.92 -11.54 29.51
CA SER A 44 5.60 -11.57 30.15
C SER A 44 5.58 -10.51 31.25
N GLY A 45 5.03 -9.37 30.96
CA GLY A 45 4.92 -8.29 31.91
C GLY A 45 4.01 -7.19 31.45
N VAL A 46 2.81 -7.21 32.02
CA VAL A 46 1.85 -6.11 32.10
C VAL A 46 1.05 -5.85 30.83
N SER A 47 0.01 -6.65 30.63
CA SER A 47 -1.19 -6.25 29.90
C SER A 47 -1.85 -5.06 30.63
N ARG A 48 -1.64 -3.84 30.15
CA ARG A 48 -2.59 -2.76 30.38
C ARG A 48 -3.37 -2.56 29.10
N GLY A 49 -4.59 -3.06 29.16
CA GLY A 49 -5.52 -3.08 28.06
C GLY A 49 -5.84 -1.70 27.51
N SER A 50 -5.62 -1.54 26.23
CA SER A 50 -6.52 -0.81 25.34
C SER A 50 -7.47 -1.85 24.77
N SER A 51 -8.59 -2.06 25.43
CA SER A 51 -9.66 -2.85 24.88
C SER A 51 -10.37 -2.01 23.81
N VAL A 52 -9.90 -2.07 22.58
CA VAL A 52 -10.83 -1.87 21.46
C VAL A 52 -11.95 -2.88 21.72
N ALA A 53 -13.17 -2.39 21.91
CA ALA A 53 -14.34 -3.25 22.05
C ALA A 53 -14.40 -4.11 20.79
N LYS A 54 -13.92 -5.36 20.89
CA LYS A 54 -14.02 -6.33 19.79
C LYS A 54 -15.48 -6.35 19.40
N PRO A 55 -15.84 -6.05 18.14
CA PRO A 55 -17.21 -6.21 17.70
C PRO A 55 -17.61 -7.65 18.08
N LYS A 56 -18.70 -7.82 18.81
CA LYS A 56 -19.19 -9.15 19.18
C LYS A 56 -19.44 -9.88 17.87
N SER A 57 -18.61 -10.89 17.59
CA SER A 57 -18.77 -11.73 16.41
C SER A 57 -20.17 -12.34 16.46
N GLN A 58 -21.10 -11.86 15.63
CA GLN A 58 -22.44 -12.39 15.51
C GLN A 58 -22.52 -13.24 14.25
N VAL A 59 -23.06 -14.44 14.39
CA VAL A 59 -23.41 -15.27 13.23
C VAL A 59 -24.71 -14.68 12.66
N VAL A 60 -24.63 -14.24 11.40
CA VAL A 60 -25.79 -13.68 10.67
C VAL A 60 -26.02 -14.48 9.39
N THR A 61 -27.26 -14.53 8.92
CA THR A 61 -27.57 -15.14 7.62
C THR A 61 -27.16 -14.19 6.50
N LEU A 62 -26.72 -14.72 5.37
CA LEU A 62 -26.32 -13.90 4.21
C LEU A 62 -27.45 -12.95 3.76
N SER A 63 -28.70 -13.43 3.82
CA SER A 63 -29.88 -12.63 3.46
C SER A 63 -30.18 -11.48 4.42
N SER A 64 -29.68 -11.52 5.67
CA SER A 64 -29.86 -10.43 6.64
C SER A 64 -28.78 -9.33 6.52
N VAL A 65 -27.75 -9.56 5.72
CA VAL A 65 -26.74 -8.55 5.41
C VAL A 65 -27.29 -7.67 4.30
N SER A 66 -27.71 -6.44 4.65
CA SER A 66 -28.08 -5.45 3.65
C SER A 66 -26.82 -5.01 2.91
N THR A 67 -26.71 -5.36 1.65
CA THR A 67 -25.82 -4.71 0.70
C THR A 67 -26.55 -3.47 0.20
N THR A 68 -26.49 -2.37 0.94
CA THR A 68 -26.59 -1.07 0.30
C THR A 68 -25.45 -1.02 -0.69
N ASP A 69 -25.72 -0.61 -1.94
CA ASP A 69 -24.72 -0.49 -3.00
C ASP A 69 -23.39 -0.06 -2.40
N GLU A 70 -22.30 -0.81 -2.65
CA GLU A 70 -20.99 -0.50 -2.10
C GLU A 70 -20.67 0.95 -2.43
N GLU A 71 -20.89 1.87 -1.48
CA GLU A 71 -20.60 3.28 -1.66
C GLU A 71 -19.10 3.44 -1.87
N ARG A 72 -18.69 3.49 -3.13
CA ARG A 72 -17.31 3.73 -3.50
C ARG A 72 -17.01 5.21 -3.42
N THR A 73 -16.06 5.57 -2.59
CA THR A 73 -15.57 6.94 -2.53
C THR A 73 -14.65 7.19 -3.72
N LYS A 74 -15.06 8.09 -4.62
CA LYS A 74 -14.21 8.54 -5.75
C LYS A 74 -13.00 9.29 -5.21
N THR A 75 -11.80 8.86 -5.62
CA THR A 75 -10.54 9.52 -5.25
C THR A 75 -10.43 10.92 -5.86
N GLY A 76 -11.10 11.16 -6.98
CA GLY A 76 -10.98 12.38 -7.77
C GLY A 76 -9.87 12.32 -8.82
N ILE A 77 -9.24 11.15 -8.97
CA ILE A 77 -8.27 10.81 -10.00
C ILE A 77 -8.88 9.67 -10.83
N LYS A 78 -9.33 9.97 -12.06
CA LYS A 78 -10.09 9.03 -12.90
C LYS A 78 -9.33 7.73 -13.19
N GLU A 79 -8.03 7.87 -13.50
CA GLU A 79 -7.17 6.74 -13.80
C GLU A 79 -7.01 5.82 -12.58
N LEU A 80 -6.89 6.38 -11.38
CA LEU A 80 -6.85 5.59 -10.14
C LEU A 80 -8.22 4.97 -9.85
N ASP A 81 -9.30 5.72 -9.98
CA ASP A 81 -10.66 5.22 -9.76
C ASP A 81 -10.97 4.04 -10.71
N ARG A 82 -10.50 4.09 -11.97
CA ARG A 82 -10.65 3.02 -12.94
C ARG A 82 -9.94 1.74 -12.47
N VAL A 83 -8.68 1.83 -12.06
CA VAL A 83 -7.90 0.68 -11.57
C VAL A 83 -8.47 0.11 -10.26
N LEU A 84 -9.05 0.95 -9.41
CA LEU A 84 -9.75 0.53 -8.20
C LEU A 84 -11.11 -0.14 -8.49
N GLY A 85 -11.59 -0.11 -9.74
CA GLY A 85 -12.90 -0.62 -10.12
C GLY A 85 -14.04 0.31 -9.79
N GLY A 86 -13.76 1.63 -9.78
CA GLY A 86 -14.76 2.67 -9.59
C GLY A 86 -14.58 3.54 -8.36
N GLY A 87 -13.53 3.36 -7.58
CA GLY A 87 -13.21 4.14 -6.38
C GLY A 87 -12.85 3.27 -5.18
N ILE A 88 -12.61 3.90 -4.05
CA ILE A 88 -12.21 3.26 -2.78
C ILE A 88 -13.44 2.60 -2.14
N VAL A 89 -13.32 1.35 -1.75
CA VAL A 89 -14.32 0.66 -0.93
C VAL A 89 -14.07 0.97 0.53
N GLN A 90 -15.11 1.31 1.27
CA GLN A 90 -15.01 1.68 2.68
C GLN A 90 -14.51 0.51 3.53
N GLY A 91 -13.60 0.78 4.47
CA GLY A 91 -12.97 -0.27 5.29
C GLY A 91 -11.96 -1.15 4.55
N SER A 92 -11.61 -0.81 3.29
CA SER A 92 -10.63 -1.55 2.50
C SER A 92 -9.19 -1.17 2.83
N LEU A 93 -8.28 -2.14 2.66
CA LEU A 93 -6.84 -1.96 2.76
C LEU A 93 -6.21 -2.07 1.38
N VAL A 94 -5.64 -0.98 0.88
CA VAL A 94 -5.03 -0.86 -0.46
C VAL A 94 -3.52 -0.73 -0.33
N LEU A 95 -2.77 -1.65 -0.91
CA LEU A 95 -1.31 -1.59 -1.01
C LEU A 95 -0.90 -0.93 -2.33
N VAL A 96 -0.06 0.11 -2.25
CA VAL A 96 0.57 0.74 -3.41
C VAL A 96 2.06 0.41 -3.40
N GLY A 97 2.46 -0.54 -4.24
CA GLY A 97 3.83 -1.00 -4.40
C GLY A 97 4.54 -0.33 -5.58
N GLY A 98 5.84 -0.45 -5.62
CA GLY A 98 6.68 0.03 -6.73
C GLY A 98 8.05 0.53 -6.29
N ASP A 99 8.91 0.79 -7.24
CA ASP A 99 10.29 1.25 -7.00
C ASP A 99 10.34 2.55 -6.19
N PRO A 100 11.39 2.78 -5.38
CA PRO A 100 11.61 4.07 -4.74
C PRO A 100 11.73 5.19 -5.78
N GLY A 101 11.08 6.34 -5.51
CA GLY A 101 11.10 7.50 -6.41
C GLY A 101 10.17 7.41 -7.63
N ILE A 102 9.38 6.33 -7.79
CA ILE A 102 8.45 6.18 -8.93
C ILE A 102 7.25 7.14 -8.88
N GLY A 103 6.90 7.67 -7.71
CA GLY A 103 5.80 8.63 -7.54
C GLY A 103 4.66 8.19 -6.61
N LYS A 104 4.81 7.07 -5.88
CA LYS A 104 3.76 6.55 -4.96
C LYS A 104 3.26 7.59 -3.95
N SER A 105 4.19 8.18 -3.19
CA SER A 105 3.88 9.20 -2.19
C SER A 105 3.30 10.48 -2.81
N THR A 106 3.68 10.79 -4.05
CA THR A 106 3.12 11.92 -4.82
C THR A 106 1.67 11.64 -5.18
N LEU A 107 1.38 10.45 -5.75
CA LEU A 107 0.01 10.04 -6.07
C LEU A 107 -0.89 10.10 -4.84
N LEU A 108 -0.44 9.49 -3.73
CA LEU A 108 -1.28 9.41 -2.53
C LEU A 108 -1.47 10.78 -1.87
N LEU A 109 -0.50 11.68 -1.93
CA LEU A 109 -0.69 13.05 -1.45
C LEU A 109 -1.71 13.82 -2.31
N GLN A 110 -1.72 13.62 -3.63
CA GLN A 110 -2.77 14.16 -4.53
C GLN A 110 -4.15 13.54 -4.26
N VAL A 111 -4.22 12.24 -3.96
CA VAL A 111 -5.47 11.60 -3.51
C VAL A 111 -5.98 12.26 -2.22
N CYS A 112 -5.08 12.48 -1.25
CA CYS A 112 -5.43 13.15 0.00
C CYS A 112 -5.99 14.56 -0.25
N GLN A 113 -5.35 15.34 -1.14
CA GLN A 113 -5.83 16.66 -1.55
C GLN A 113 -7.27 16.59 -2.09
N LYS A 114 -7.50 15.73 -3.10
CA LYS A 114 -8.81 15.60 -3.75
C LYS A 114 -9.91 15.11 -2.80
N LEU A 115 -9.57 14.24 -1.85
CA LEU A 115 -10.52 13.78 -0.83
C LEU A 115 -10.80 14.87 0.21
N ALA A 116 -9.79 15.60 0.64
CA ALA A 116 -9.94 16.71 1.57
C ALA A 116 -10.78 17.85 0.96
N ASP A 117 -10.62 18.14 -0.34
CA ASP A 117 -11.46 19.09 -1.07
C ASP A 117 -12.96 18.69 -1.07
N LYS A 118 -13.25 17.38 -0.94
CA LYS A 118 -14.60 16.84 -0.78
C LYS A 118 -15.05 16.73 0.68
N GLN A 119 -14.38 17.44 1.58
CA GLN A 119 -14.66 17.47 3.03
C GLN A 119 -14.50 16.10 3.73
N LYS A 120 -13.78 15.16 3.11
CA LYS A 120 -13.38 13.94 3.79
C LYS A 120 -12.25 14.24 4.77
N LYS A 121 -12.32 13.68 5.96
CA LYS A 121 -11.26 13.75 6.95
C LYS A 121 -10.16 12.76 6.59
N VAL A 122 -9.01 13.26 6.17
CA VAL A 122 -7.88 12.44 5.71
C VAL A 122 -6.71 12.56 6.68
N LEU A 123 -6.13 11.44 7.07
CA LEU A 123 -4.93 11.39 7.90
C LEU A 123 -3.77 10.77 7.11
N TYR A 124 -2.76 11.57 6.80
CA TYR A 124 -1.52 11.12 6.16
C TYR A 124 -0.44 10.93 7.22
N ILE A 125 0.03 9.69 7.36
CA ILE A 125 1.05 9.29 8.33
C ILE A 125 2.34 8.97 7.59
N SER A 126 3.41 9.70 7.92
CA SER A 126 4.72 9.51 7.34
C SER A 126 5.72 9.00 8.38
N GLY A 127 6.41 7.92 8.03
CA GLY A 127 7.57 7.43 8.80
C GLY A 127 8.91 7.77 8.14
N GLU A 128 8.90 8.38 6.95
CA GLU A 128 10.12 8.68 6.19
C GLU A 128 10.41 10.18 6.09
N GLU A 129 9.38 10.99 5.94
CA GLU A 129 9.51 12.43 5.73
C GLU A 129 9.00 13.23 6.94
N SER A 130 9.69 14.32 7.25
CA SER A 130 9.22 15.29 8.22
C SER A 130 8.04 16.11 7.69
N LEU A 131 7.24 16.70 8.60
CA LEU A 131 6.13 17.59 8.22
C LEU A 131 6.56 18.71 7.27
N LYS A 132 7.78 19.23 7.46
CA LYS A 132 8.33 20.29 6.62
C LYS A 132 8.62 19.82 5.19
N GLN A 133 9.14 18.60 5.03
CA GLN A 133 9.39 18.00 3.71
C GLN A 133 8.10 17.71 2.96
N ILE A 134 7.10 17.15 3.67
CA ILE A 134 5.76 16.91 3.09
C ILE A 134 5.15 18.26 2.65
N LYS A 135 5.22 19.31 3.47
CA LYS A 135 4.71 20.65 3.12
C LYS A 135 5.40 21.25 1.90
N LEU A 136 6.73 21.08 1.78
CA LEU A 136 7.48 21.53 0.59
C LEU A 136 7.03 20.80 -0.68
N ARG A 137 6.70 19.53 -0.59
CA ARG A 137 6.15 18.74 -1.69
C ARG A 137 4.71 19.19 -2.02
N ALA A 138 3.88 19.34 -1.01
CA ALA A 138 2.49 19.80 -1.15
C ALA A 138 2.40 21.17 -1.83
N ASN A 139 3.27 22.11 -1.51
CA ASN A 139 3.28 23.45 -2.10
C ASN A 139 3.45 23.46 -3.64
N ARG A 140 3.98 22.38 -4.22
CA ARG A 140 4.07 22.25 -5.70
C ARG A 140 2.77 21.77 -6.34
N MET A 141 1.87 21.20 -5.55
CA MET A 141 0.61 20.62 -6.00
C MET A 141 -0.58 21.60 -5.86
N GLY A 142 -0.35 22.76 -5.23
CA GLY A 142 -1.37 23.78 -4.99
C GLY A 142 -1.82 23.86 -3.53
N GLU A 143 -3.05 24.28 -3.31
CA GLU A 143 -3.64 24.45 -1.98
C GLU A 143 -4.23 23.12 -1.49
N PHE A 144 -4.31 22.98 -0.18
CA PHE A 144 -4.87 21.82 0.51
C PHE A 144 -5.90 22.28 1.53
N ALA A 145 -7.04 21.62 1.58
CA ALA A 145 -8.07 21.88 2.57
C ALA A 145 -7.63 21.49 3.99
N ASP A 146 -8.21 22.15 5.00
CA ASP A 146 -7.90 21.93 6.43
C ASP A 146 -8.33 20.55 6.94
N SER A 147 -9.09 19.78 6.17
CA SER A 147 -9.49 18.41 6.46
C SER A 147 -8.39 17.37 6.20
N LEU A 148 -7.21 17.78 5.69
CA LEU A 148 -6.02 16.95 5.61
C LEU A 148 -5.14 17.14 6.86
N PHE A 149 -5.01 16.08 7.64
CA PHE A 149 -4.14 16.01 8.82
C PHE A 149 -2.86 15.26 8.50
N LEU A 150 -1.74 15.73 9.05
CA LEU A 150 -0.42 15.11 8.88
C LEU A 150 0.10 14.63 10.25
N LEU A 151 0.65 13.42 10.27
CA LEU A 151 1.32 12.84 11.43
C LEU A 151 2.69 12.27 11.01
N CYS A 152 3.75 12.61 11.73
CA CYS A 152 5.06 11.98 11.57
C CYS A 152 5.28 11.07 12.77
N GLU A 153 5.00 9.79 12.60
CA GLU A 153 5.08 8.77 13.65
C GLU A 153 5.36 7.40 13.00
N THR A 154 6.08 6.54 13.71
CA THR A 154 6.42 5.18 13.30
C THR A 154 5.94 4.12 14.28
N ASN A 155 5.63 4.50 15.52
CA ASN A 155 5.11 3.59 16.53
C ASN A 155 3.63 3.30 16.30
N LEU A 156 3.30 2.03 16.06
CA LEU A 156 1.92 1.60 15.76
C LEU A 156 0.93 1.87 16.88
N ALA A 157 1.33 1.74 18.14
CA ALA A 157 0.43 2.00 19.27
C ALA A 157 0.03 3.48 19.33
N ALA A 158 0.97 4.39 19.07
CA ALA A 158 0.70 5.82 18.96
C ALA A 158 -0.20 6.13 17.76
N ILE A 159 0.09 5.55 16.59
CA ILE A 159 -0.70 5.68 15.37
C ILE A 159 -2.14 5.20 15.61
N GLN A 160 -2.32 4.03 16.21
CA GLN A 160 -3.63 3.47 16.53
C GLN A 160 -4.43 4.43 17.42
N SER A 161 -3.83 4.94 18.49
CA SER A 161 -4.48 5.88 19.41
C SER A 161 -4.96 7.15 18.69
N VAL A 162 -4.16 7.67 17.73
CA VAL A 162 -4.55 8.84 16.93
C VAL A 162 -5.70 8.49 15.99
N ILE A 163 -5.65 7.35 15.30
CA ILE A 163 -6.72 6.91 14.38
C ILE A 163 -8.04 6.73 15.13
N GLU A 164 -8.01 6.08 16.30
CA GLU A 164 -9.20 5.86 17.15
C GLU A 164 -9.81 7.17 17.67
N LYS A 165 -8.95 8.14 18.02
CA LYS A 165 -9.37 9.45 18.52
C LYS A 165 -9.93 10.32 17.40
N GLU A 166 -9.22 10.39 16.28
CA GLU A 166 -9.54 11.31 15.19
C GLU A 166 -10.61 10.76 14.24
N THR A 167 -10.81 9.45 14.20
CA THR A 167 -11.76 8.73 13.33
C THR A 167 -11.81 9.28 11.90
N PRO A 168 -10.67 9.24 11.16
CA PRO A 168 -10.62 9.75 9.79
C PRO A 168 -11.43 8.85 8.84
N ASP A 169 -11.91 9.40 7.72
CA ASP A 169 -12.52 8.63 6.63
C ASP A 169 -11.47 7.79 5.88
N VAL A 170 -10.27 8.37 5.71
CA VAL A 170 -9.17 7.76 4.96
C VAL A 170 -7.85 7.96 5.70
N VAL A 171 -7.06 6.88 5.75
CA VAL A 171 -5.70 6.87 6.30
C VAL A 171 -4.71 6.52 5.20
N VAL A 172 -3.56 7.19 5.17
CA VAL A 172 -2.41 6.85 4.33
C VAL A 172 -1.20 6.59 5.21
N ILE A 173 -0.53 5.45 5.01
CA ILE A 173 0.72 5.06 5.68
C ILE A 173 1.87 5.10 4.66
N ASP A 174 2.84 5.99 4.87
CA ASP A 174 3.99 6.19 3.97
C ASP A 174 5.32 6.16 4.75
N SER A 175 6.01 5.03 4.82
CA SER A 175 5.73 3.71 4.27
C SER A 175 5.57 2.65 5.37
N ILE A 176 5.04 1.48 5.00
CA ILE A 176 4.87 0.36 5.94
C ILE A 176 6.20 -0.15 6.50
N GLN A 177 7.29 -0.02 5.75
CA GLN A 177 8.61 -0.50 6.15
C GLN A 177 9.20 0.28 7.34
N THR A 178 8.74 1.49 7.57
CA THR A 178 9.20 2.32 8.70
C THR A 178 8.37 2.13 9.96
N MET A 179 7.19 1.51 9.84
CA MET A 179 6.32 1.25 10.97
C MET A 179 6.86 0.14 11.85
N TYR A 180 6.68 0.26 13.15
CA TYR A 180 7.07 -0.79 14.07
C TYR A 180 6.08 -0.97 15.24
N ASN A 181 5.96 -2.22 15.67
CA ASN A 181 5.27 -2.63 16.87
C ASN A 181 6.31 -3.01 17.93
N GLU A 182 6.26 -2.40 19.10
CA GLU A 182 7.19 -2.68 20.22
C GLU A 182 7.08 -4.11 20.75
N GLU A 183 5.94 -4.77 20.55
CA GLU A 183 5.73 -6.16 20.96
C GLU A 183 6.49 -7.16 20.07
N VAL A 184 6.93 -6.72 18.87
CA VAL A 184 7.69 -7.54 17.91
C VAL A 184 9.17 -7.21 18.03
N ALA A 185 9.96 -8.19 18.42
CA ALA A 185 11.38 -7.97 18.75
C ALA A 185 12.32 -7.75 17.58
N SER A 186 11.83 -7.85 16.34
CA SER A 186 12.63 -7.64 15.13
C SER A 186 12.71 -6.17 14.73
N ALA A 187 13.71 -5.82 13.92
CA ALA A 187 13.94 -4.45 13.47
C ALA A 187 12.81 -3.93 12.56
N PRO A 188 12.54 -2.61 12.52
CA PRO A 188 11.67 -2.01 11.51
C PRO A 188 12.07 -2.43 10.10
N GLY A 189 11.10 -2.67 9.21
CA GLY A 189 11.32 -3.14 7.85
C GLY A 189 11.57 -4.64 7.71
N SER A 190 11.73 -5.40 8.80
CA SER A 190 11.79 -6.86 8.77
C SER A 190 10.44 -7.46 8.36
N VAL A 191 10.45 -8.72 7.89
CA VAL A 191 9.22 -9.42 7.43
C VAL A 191 8.19 -9.49 8.55
N SER A 192 8.59 -9.84 9.76
CA SER A 192 7.69 -9.95 10.92
C SER A 192 7.10 -8.60 11.31
N GLN A 193 7.91 -7.54 11.35
CA GLN A 193 7.40 -6.18 11.64
C GLN A 193 6.40 -5.71 10.58
N VAL A 194 6.72 -5.85 9.31
CA VAL A 194 5.87 -5.42 8.21
C VAL A 194 4.55 -6.20 8.18
N ARG A 195 4.58 -7.52 8.46
CA ARG A 195 3.37 -8.35 8.56
C ARG A 195 2.51 -7.94 9.75
N GLU A 196 3.10 -7.80 10.93
CA GLU A 196 2.34 -7.43 12.13
C GLU A 196 1.78 -6.01 12.02
N SER A 197 2.56 -5.06 11.51
CA SER A 197 2.08 -3.71 11.23
C SER A 197 0.87 -3.71 10.29
N THR A 198 0.94 -4.51 9.22
CA THR A 198 -0.17 -4.64 8.27
C THR A 198 -1.39 -5.30 8.91
N ASN A 199 -1.19 -6.30 9.80
CA ASN A 199 -2.27 -6.97 10.51
C ASN A 199 -3.03 -5.99 11.42
N VAL A 200 -2.31 -5.16 12.19
CA VAL A 200 -2.91 -4.10 13.03
C VAL A 200 -3.70 -3.10 12.18
N LEU A 201 -3.10 -2.60 11.09
CA LEU A 201 -3.78 -1.66 10.20
C LEU A 201 -5.03 -2.26 9.53
N MET A 202 -4.99 -3.55 9.18
CA MET A 202 -6.15 -4.26 8.64
C MET A 202 -7.29 -4.38 9.67
N GLN A 203 -6.96 -4.67 10.92
CA GLN A 203 -7.94 -4.73 12.00
C GLN A 203 -8.57 -3.36 12.24
N LEU A 204 -7.78 -2.29 12.24
CA LEU A 204 -8.28 -0.90 12.35
C LEU A 204 -9.18 -0.52 11.17
N ALA A 205 -8.72 -0.77 9.94
CA ALA A 205 -9.48 -0.47 8.73
C ALA A 205 -10.86 -1.13 8.75
N LYS A 206 -10.92 -2.44 9.05
CA LYS A 206 -12.17 -3.20 9.08
C LYS A 206 -13.01 -2.93 10.33
N GLY A 207 -12.38 -2.75 11.49
CA GLY A 207 -13.06 -2.52 12.76
C GLY A 207 -13.71 -1.14 12.86
N LEU A 208 -13.07 -0.13 12.31
CA LEU A 208 -13.53 1.26 12.31
C LEU A 208 -14.14 1.70 10.97
N ASN A 209 -14.18 0.80 9.98
CA ASN A 209 -14.67 1.07 8.62
C ASN A 209 -13.91 2.21 7.91
N ILE A 210 -12.60 2.32 8.14
CA ILE A 210 -11.71 3.35 7.61
C ILE A 210 -10.96 2.82 6.40
N SER A 211 -11.04 3.51 5.26
CA SER A 211 -10.26 3.15 4.07
C SER A 211 -8.79 3.48 4.27
N THR A 212 -7.91 2.50 4.07
CA THR A 212 -6.49 2.67 4.38
C THR A 212 -5.62 2.37 3.16
N PHE A 213 -4.76 3.31 2.79
CA PHE A 213 -3.69 3.11 1.81
C PHE A 213 -2.36 2.85 2.53
N ILE A 214 -1.62 1.87 2.03
CA ILE A 214 -0.28 1.54 2.52
C ILE A 214 0.70 1.66 1.37
N VAL A 215 1.74 2.45 1.53
CA VAL A 215 2.89 2.49 0.61
C VAL A 215 3.87 1.38 0.96
N GLY A 216 4.26 0.61 -0.06
CA GLY A 216 5.30 -0.41 0.04
C GLY A 216 6.41 -0.18 -1.00
N HIS A 217 7.67 -0.21 -0.58
CA HIS A 217 8.80 -0.13 -1.48
C HIS A 217 9.22 -1.53 -1.95
N VAL A 218 9.41 -1.71 -3.27
CA VAL A 218 10.05 -2.92 -3.81
C VAL A 218 11.54 -2.77 -3.60
N THR A 219 12.15 -3.73 -2.90
CA THR A 219 13.60 -3.75 -2.70
C THR A 219 14.24 -4.77 -3.62
N LYS A 220 15.22 -4.34 -4.42
CA LYS A 220 16.01 -5.24 -5.28
C LYS A 220 17.01 -6.08 -4.49
N GLU A 221 17.33 -5.69 -3.25
CA GLU A 221 18.44 -6.22 -2.45
C GLU A 221 18.05 -7.10 -1.25
N GLY A 222 16.81 -7.52 -1.16
CA GLY A 222 16.40 -8.60 -0.26
C GLY A 222 16.56 -8.39 1.25
N THR A 223 16.99 -7.21 1.75
CA THR A 223 17.18 -6.95 3.19
C THR A 223 15.93 -6.42 3.89
N VAL A 224 15.01 -5.83 3.16
CA VAL A 224 13.76 -5.27 3.67
C VAL A 224 12.57 -6.03 3.05
N ALA A 225 11.55 -6.31 3.85
CA ALA A 225 10.35 -7.01 3.38
C ALA A 225 9.67 -6.22 2.24
N GLY A 226 9.58 -6.84 1.08
CA GLY A 226 8.91 -6.27 -0.09
C GLY A 226 7.38 -6.37 -0.02
N PRO A 227 6.67 -5.68 -0.92
CA PRO A 227 5.20 -5.69 -0.98
C PRO A 227 4.58 -7.08 -1.15
N ARG A 228 5.26 -8.01 -1.80
CA ARG A 228 4.77 -9.39 -2.03
C ARG A 228 4.38 -10.12 -0.75
N VAL A 229 5.06 -9.84 0.37
CA VAL A 229 4.72 -10.39 1.69
C VAL A 229 3.31 -9.99 2.12
N LEU A 230 2.84 -8.83 1.67
CA LEU A 230 1.57 -8.21 2.06
C LEU A 230 0.42 -8.51 1.10
N GLU A 231 0.70 -8.98 -0.12
CA GLU A 231 -0.32 -9.19 -1.16
C GLU A 231 -1.49 -10.06 -0.71
N HIS A 232 -1.21 -11.07 0.13
CA HIS A 232 -2.25 -11.98 0.63
C HIS A 232 -3.10 -11.34 1.74
N MET A 233 -2.57 -10.36 2.46
CA MET A 233 -3.23 -9.73 3.62
C MET A 233 -4.16 -8.61 3.22
N VAL A 234 -3.82 -7.85 2.18
CA VAL A 234 -4.57 -6.66 1.74
C VAL A 234 -5.72 -7.01 0.79
N ASP A 235 -6.67 -6.11 0.63
CA ASP A 235 -7.83 -6.31 -0.25
C ASP A 235 -7.51 -5.97 -1.70
N THR A 236 -6.71 -4.92 -1.92
CA THR A 236 -6.29 -4.46 -3.25
C THR A 236 -4.78 -4.22 -3.28
N VAL A 237 -4.13 -4.64 -4.37
CA VAL A 237 -2.71 -4.42 -4.64
C VAL A 237 -2.57 -3.68 -5.94
N LEU A 238 -1.93 -2.53 -5.88
CA LEU A 238 -1.59 -1.69 -7.01
C LEU A 238 -0.08 -1.62 -7.14
N TYR A 239 0.45 -1.85 -8.34
CA TYR A 239 1.86 -1.64 -8.63
C TYR A 239 2.06 -0.43 -9.52
N PHE A 240 2.98 0.43 -9.10
CA PHE A 240 3.44 1.58 -9.86
C PHE A 240 4.69 1.19 -10.63
N GLU A 241 4.61 1.17 -11.94
CA GLU A 241 5.66 0.74 -12.86
C GLU A 241 6.11 1.92 -13.75
N GLY A 242 7.34 1.89 -14.20
CA GLY A 242 7.87 2.85 -15.17
C GLY A 242 9.37 3.00 -15.08
N ASP A 243 9.97 3.55 -16.13
CA ASP A 243 11.38 3.93 -16.13
C ASP A 243 11.54 5.28 -15.44
N ARG A 244 12.58 5.42 -14.61
CA ARG A 244 12.92 6.70 -13.92
C ARG A 244 13.24 7.83 -14.89
N HIS A 245 13.69 7.47 -16.09
CA HIS A 245 14.04 8.42 -17.15
C HIS A 245 12.88 8.74 -18.08
N ALA A 246 11.81 7.93 -18.07
CA ALA A 246 10.60 8.21 -18.82
C ALA A 246 9.66 9.13 -18.01
N SER A 247 8.91 9.99 -18.69
CA SER A 247 7.91 10.84 -18.03
C SER A 247 6.68 10.07 -17.58
N TYR A 248 6.42 8.91 -18.16
CA TYR A 248 5.20 8.13 -17.94
C TYR A 248 5.36 7.09 -16.85
N ARG A 249 4.24 6.88 -16.17
CA ARG A 249 4.08 5.89 -15.10
C ARG A 249 2.80 5.10 -15.35
N ILE A 250 2.86 3.81 -15.14
CA ILE A 250 1.72 2.90 -15.27
C ILE A 250 1.34 2.41 -13.87
N LEU A 251 0.08 2.53 -13.52
CA LEU A 251 -0.50 1.95 -12.32
C LEU A 251 -1.29 0.71 -12.73
N ARG A 252 -0.90 -0.44 -12.22
CA ARG A 252 -1.52 -1.74 -12.52
C ARG A 252 -2.17 -2.35 -11.29
N GLY A 253 -3.40 -2.81 -11.42
CA GLY A 253 -4.05 -3.66 -10.43
C GLY A 253 -3.53 -5.10 -10.54
N VAL A 254 -2.89 -5.61 -9.49
CA VAL A 254 -2.41 -7.00 -9.42
C VAL A 254 -3.40 -7.89 -8.65
N LYS A 255 -4.06 -7.29 -7.67
CA LYS A 255 -5.13 -7.93 -6.89
C LYS A 255 -6.21 -6.91 -6.60
N ASN A 256 -7.47 -7.29 -6.78
CA ASN A 256 -8.60 -6.47 -6.39
C ASN A 256 -9.78 -7.38 -5.99
N ARG A 257 -10.13 -7.40 -4.70
CA ARG A 257 -11.28 -8.17 -4.21
C ARG A 257 -12.63 -7.57 -4.62
N PHE A 258 -12.61 -6.31 -5.06
CA PHE A 258 -13.80 -5.52 -5.34
C PHE A 258 -13.99 -5.20 -6.83
N GLY A 259 -13.12 -5.70 -7.70
CA GLY A 259 -13.20 -5.41 -9.14
C GLY A 259 -12.17 -6.16 -9.98
N SER A 260 -12.16 -5.84 -11.27
CA SER A 260 -11.21 -6.40 -12.22
C SER A 260 -9.77 -5.94 -11.96
N THR A 261 -8.80 -6.77 -12.30
CA THR A 261 -7.37 -6.43 -12.34
C THR A 261 -6.85 -6.14 -13.74
N ASN A 262 -7.72 -6.12 -14.74
CA ASN A 262 -7.33 -5.90 -16.16
C ASN A 262 -7.11 -4.43 -16.50
N GLU A 263 -7.53 -3.52 -15.61
CA GLU A 263 -7.41 -2.09 -15.84
C GLU A 263 -6.02 -1.58 -15.50
N ILE A 264 -5.53 -0.66 -16.30
CA ILE A 264 -4.28 0.09 -16.06
C ILE A 264 -4.56 1.58 -16.02
N GLY A 265 -3.88 2.30 -15.14
CA GLY A 265 -3.88 3.77 -15.09
C GLY A 265 -2.59 4.31 -15.69
N VAL A 266 -2.67 5.34 -16.50
CA VAL A 266 -1.48 5.97 -17.10
C VAL A 266 -1.35 7.40 -16.62
N PHE A 267 -0.16 7.71 -16.13
CA PHE A 267 0.16 9.03 -15.57
C PHE A 267 1.43 9.58 -16.20
N GLU A 268 1.48 10.89 -16.33
CA GLU A 268 2.68 11.62 -16.67
C GLU A 268 3.23 12.34 -15.41
N MET A 269 4.52 12.16 -15.13
CA MET A 269 5.19 12.87 -14.03
C MET A 269 5.55 14.29 -14.49
N ARG A 270 4.95 15.29 -13.85
CA ARG A 270 5.21 16.71 -14.09
C ARG A 270 5.72 17.42 -12.84
N ARG A 271 6.03 18.71 -12.94
CA ARG A 271 6.54 19.52 -11.82
C ARG A 271 5.53 19.65 -10.68
N GLU A 272 4.25 19.77 -11.03
CA GLU A 272 3.11 19.85 -10.12
C GLU A 272 2.66 18.51 -9.56
N GLY A 273 3.19 17.38 -10.06
CA GLY A 273 2.85 16.03 -9.62
C GLY A 273 2.54 15.10 -10.78
N LEU A 274 1.69 14.11 -10.52
CA LEU A 274 1.22 13.14 -11.50
C LEU A 274 -0.03 13.68 -12.21
N CYS A 275 0.02 13.74 -13.52
CA CYS A 275 -1.11 14.13 -14.38
C CYS A 275 -1.67 12.90 -15.09
N GLU A 276 -2.97 12.79 -15.16
CA GLU A 276 -3.65 11.71 -15.86
C GLU A 276 -3.46 11.85 -17.38
N VAL A 277 -3.23 10.72 -18.05
CA VAL A 277 -3.15 10.66 -19.52
C VAL A 277 -4.47 10.14 -20.04
N GLU A 278 -5.32 11.02 -20.56
CA GLU A 278 -6.69 10.66 -20.99
C GLU A 278 -6.70 9.72 -22.21
N ASN A 279 -5.74 9.88 -23.12
CA ASN A 279 -5.62 9.04 -24.32
C ASN A 279 -4.19 8.51 -24.50
N PRO A 280 -3.83 7.41 -23.82
CA PRO A 280 -2.49 6.80 -23.97
C PRO A 280 -2.15 6.40 -25.42
N SER A 281 -3.14 6.00 -26.20
CA SER A 281 -2.95 5.58 -27.59
C SER A 281 -2.58 6.75 -28.49
N GLU A 282 -3.28 7.88 -28.40
CA GLU A 282 -2.98 9.10 -29.13
C GLU A 282 -1.57 9.60 -28.81
N PHE A 283 -1.20 9.55 -27.55
CA PHE A 283 0.12 9.93 -27.10
C PHE A 283 1.23 9.03 -27.69
N MET A 284 1.05 7.71 -27.68
CA MET A 284 2.01 6.77 -28.30
C MET A 284 2.13 6.98 -29.81
N LEU A 285 1.09 7.50 -30.44
CA LEU A 285 1.06 7.80 -31.87
C LEU A 285 1.63 9.19 -32.20
N SER A 286 1.48 10.17 -31.30
CA SER A 286 1.92 11.57 -31.53
C SER A 286 3.45 11.75 -31.58
N GLY A 287 4.22 10.82 -31.00
CA GLY A 287 5.68 10.79 -31.08
C GLY A 287 6.25 10.25 -32.40
N LYS A 288 5.40 9.93 -33.37
CA LYS A 288 5.83 9.40 -34.67
C LYS A 288 6.31 10.54 -35.56
N PRO A 289 7.59 10.53 -36.02
CA PRO A 289 8.05 11.53 -36.99
C PRO A 289 7.22 11.40 -38.28
N GLU A 290 6.66 12.48 -38.79
CA GLU A 290 5.75 12.51 -39.93
C GLU A 290 6.30 11.93 -41.24
N ASN A 291 7.58 11.54 -41.32
CA ASN A 291 8.23 11.01 -42.49
C ASN A 291 9.25 9.89 -42.24
N ALA A 292 9.12 9.14 -41.13
CA ALA A 292 10.00 7.99 -40.91
C ALA A 292 9.42 6.73 -41.55
N SER A 293 9.99 6.29 -42.67
CA SER A 293 9.71 4.96 -43.23
C SER A 293 10.20 3.87 -42.29
N GLY A 294 9.32 2.93 -41.91
CA GLY A 294 9.69 1.74 -41.14
C GLY A 294 9.35 1.72 -39.67
N SER A 295 8.67 2.74 -39.10
CA SER A 295 8.15 2.66 -37.73
C SER A 295 6.71 2.14 -37.72
N VAL A 296 6.50 1.00 -37.03
CA VAL A 296 5.18 0.43 -36.79
C VAL A 296 4.93 0.45 -35.28
N VAL A 297 3.83 1.06 -34.84
CA VAL A 297 3.35 0.92 -33.47
C VAL A 297 2.46 -0.32 -33.45
N ALA A 298 2.96 -1.41 -32.85
CA ALA A 298 2.17 -2.60 -32.60
C ALA A 298 1.54 -2.48 -31.21
N LEU A 299 0.24 -2.22 -31.13
CA LEU A 299 -0.56 -2.43 -29.92
C LEU A 299 -0.93 -3.91 -29.87
N SER A 300 -0.17 -4.70 -29.12
CA SER A 300 -0.51 -6.09 -28.86
C SER A 300 -1.23 -6.21 -27.52
N LEU A 301 -2.52 -6.44 -27.55
CA LEU A 301 -3.26 -7.01 -26.44
C LEU A 301 -3.10 -8.54 -26.51
N ILE A 302 -1.94 -9.04 -26.11
CA ILE A 302 -1.76 -10.49 -26.00
C ILE A 302 -2.38 -10.94 -24.69
N HIS A 303 -3.56 -11.51 -24.78
CA HIS A 303 -4.05 -12.42 -23.77
C HIS A 303 -3.29 -13.74 -23.95
N ILE A 304 -2.23 -13.94 -23.19
CA ILE A 304 -1.67 -15.26 -22.99
C ILE A 304 -2.60 -15.94 -21.99
N SER A 305 -3.58 -16.66 -22.48
CA SER A 305 -4.24 -17.72 -21.73
C SER A 305 -3.28 -18.89 -21.78
N GLU A 306 -2.51 -19.12 -20.74
CA GLU A 306 -1.82 -20.41 -20.56
C GLU A 306 -2.84 -21.48 -20.23
N PRO A 307 -2.63 -22.71 -20.76
CA PRO A 307 -3.52 -23.86 -20.59
C PRO A 307 -3.50 -24.43 -19.17
#